data_043414cc6d015e91fc0fbecd92dd2458
#
_entry.id   043414cc6d015e91fc0fbecd92dd2458
#
_cell.length_a   1.000
_cell.length_b   1.000
_cell.length_c   1.000
_cell.angle_alpha   90.00
_cell.angle_beta   90.00
_cell.angle_gamma   90.00
#
_symmetry.space_group_name_H-M   'P 1'
#
loop_
_entity.id
_entity.type
_entity.pdbx_description
1 polymer ?
#
loop_
_entity_poly.entity_id
_entity_poly.type
_entity_poly.pdbx_seq_one_letter_code
_entity_poly.pdbx_strand_id
1 'polypeptide(L)'
;MMKRLFDVAVSAVLLTLFMPLLVFTALAVKFEDGGPVFYRGLRTGLAGRPFRIYKFRTMVVDAEKKGGPSTAGDDPRITRIGRFLRRYKLDELPQLLNVLAGEMSLVGPRPEVPRYTALYTDEEEAILCVRPGITDWASIWNADEGALLAGADDPERVYLEKIRPRKLQLQLKYVRERSFWVDLRILFLTLLAVIRPESQAVQELRGGGVEDEKAGDAHRTTG
;
A
#
# COMPACT_ATOMS: atom_id res chain seq x y z
N MET A 1 -20.81 6.14 9.66
CA MET A 1 -21.66 4.95 9.36
C MET A 1 -21.70 4.65 7.86
N MET A 2 -22.01 5.61 7.01
CA MET A 2 -22.17 5.47 5.55
C MET A 2 -20.91 4.90 4.85
N LYS A 3 -19.71 5.44 5.14
CA LYS A 3 -18.44 4.91 4.59
C LYS A 3 -18.27 3.41 4.90
N ARG A 4 -18.53 2.98 6.13
CA ARG A 4 -18.35 1.57 6.51
C ARG A 4 -19.31 0.63 5.76
N LEU A 5 -20.56 1.04 5.58
CA LEU A 5 -21.54 0.27 4.80
C LEU A 5 -21.07 0.15 3.33
N PHE A 6 -20.59 1.24 2.75
CA PHE A 6 -20.02 1.26 1.41
C PHE A 6 -18.82 0.31 1.31
N ASP A 7 -17.85 0.42 2.24
CA ASP A 7 -16.67 -0.45 2.26
C ASP A 7 -17.05 -1.94 2.29
N VAL A 8 -18.00 -2.31 3.16
CA VAL A 8 -18.46 -3.71 3.30
C VAL A 8 -19.17 -4.19 2.03
N ALA A 9 -20.11 -3.38 1.51
CA ALA A 9 -20.89 -3.76 0.33
C ALA A 9 -19.97 -3.94 -0.89
N VAL A 10 -19.10 -2.96 -1.15
CA VAL A 10 -18.17 -3.03 -2.29
C VAL A 10 -17.19 -4.20 -2.12
N SER A 11 -16.64 -4.41 -0.92
CA SER A 11 -15.72 -5.53 -0.69
C SER A 11 -16.37 -6.88 -0.88
N ALA A 12 -17.63 -7.06 -0.44
CA ALA A 12 -18.39 -8.29 -0.63
C ALA A 12 -18.64 -8.56 -2.13
N VAL A 13 -19.07 -7.53 -2.88
CA VAL A 13 -19.29 -7.63 -4.33
C VAL A 13 -17.98 -7.99 -5.05
N LEU A 14 -16.87 -7.27 -4.75
CA LEU A 14 -15.58 -7.54 -5.40
C LEU A 14 -15.05 -8.93 -5.08
N LEU A 15 -15.16 -9.40 -3.83
CA LEU A 15 -14.75 -10.76 -3.45
C LEU A 15 -15.57 -11.81 -4.20
N THR A 16 -16.88 -11.61 -4.34
CA THR A 16 -17.75 -12.54 -5.09
C THR A 16 -17.38 -12.54 -6.57
N LEU A 17 -17.21 -11.35 -7.16
CA LEU A 17 -16.89 -11.20 -8.58
C LEU A 17 -15.51 -11.81 -8.92
N PHE A 18 -14.50 -11.57 -8.07
CA PHE A 18 -13.15 -12.06 -8.29
C PHE A 18 -12.89 -13.44 -7.67
N MET A 19 -13.90 -14.12 -7.10
CA MET A 19 -13.72 -15.44 -6.49
C MET A 19 -13.02 -16.45 -7.41
N PRO A 20 -13.42 -16.62 -8.70
CA PRO A 20 -12.71 -17.54 -9.59
C PRO A 20 -11.22 -17.20 -9.75
N LEU A 21 -10.90 -15.90 -9.91
CA LEU A 21 -9.53 -15.41 -10.02
C LEU A 21 -8.75 -15.67 -8.72
N LEU A 22 -9.38 -15.42 -7.56
CA LEU A 22 -8.74 -15.65 -6.25
C LEU A 22 -8.41 -17.13 -6.04
N VAL A 23 -9.33 -18.04 -6.41
CA VAL A 23 -9.11 -19.50 -6.34
C VAL A 23 -7.98 -19.91 -7.28
N PHE A 24 -8.02 -19.46 -8.53
CA PHE A 24 -6.96 -19.77 -9.50
C PHE A 24 -5.58 -19.27 -9.01
N THR A 25 -5.52 -18.03 -8.50
CA THR A 25 -4.29 -17.45 -7.94
C THR A 25 -3.82 -18.25 -6.72
N ALA A 26 -4.72 -18.65 -5.84
CA ALA A 26 -4.40 -19.48 -4.68
C ALA A 26 -3.77 -20.81 -5.07
N LEU A 27 -4.34 -21.48 -6.08
CA LEU A 27 -3.80 -22.73 -6.62
C LEU A 27 -2.42 -22.50 -7.26
N ALA A 28 -2.26 -21.44 -8.08
CA ALA A 28 -1.00 -21.12 -8.70
C ALA A 28 0.11 -20.90 -7.67
N VAL A 29 -0.15 -20.09 -6.63
CA VAL A 29 0.81 -19.88 -5.52
C VAL A 29 1.11 -21.17 -4.77
N LYS A 30 0.10 -22.03 -4.56
CA LYS A 30 0.27 -23.31 -3.86
C LYS A 30 1.12 -24.29 -4.64
N PHE A 31 0.94 -24.36 -5.96
CA PHE A 31 1.69 -25.29 -6.82
C PHE A 31 3.10 -24.83 -7.18
N GLU A 32 3.45 -23.56 -6.94
CA GLU A 32 4.80 -23.05 -7.25
C GLU A 32 5.88 -23.69 -6.37
N ASP A 33 5.62 -23.80 -5.06
CA ASP A 33 6.60 -24.33 -4.09
C ASP A 33 5.98 -25.11 -2.91
N GLY A 34 4.67 -25.41 -2.95
CA GLY A 34 3.97 -26.15 -1.89
C GLY A 34 3.70 -25.37 -0.60
N GLY A 35 4.23 -24.15 -0.46
CA GLY A 35 4.12 -23.33 0.75
C GLY A 35 2.72 -22.76 1.01
N PRO A 36 2.57 -21.89 2.02
CA PRO A 36 1.29 -21.24 2.34
C PRO A 36 0.85 -20.31 1.21
N VAL A 37 -0.46 -20.30 0.92
CA VAL A 37 -1.06 -19.44 -0.11
C VAL A 37 -1.00 -17.97 0.30
N PHE A 38 -1.30 -17.67 1.57
CA PHE A 38 -1.37 -16.31 2.08
C PHE A 38 -0.14 -15.94 2.89
N TYR A 39 0.32 -14.72 2.68
CA TYR A 39 1.16 -13.99 3.59
C TYR A 39 0.29 -13.25 4.61
N ARG A 40 0.64 -13.33 5.91
CA ARG A 40 -0.10 -12.80 7.04
C ARG A 40 0.77 -11.92 7.93
N GLY A 41 1.50 -10.99 7.32
CA GLY A 41 2.39 -10.06 8.03
C GLY A 41 1.64 -9.15 9.01
N LEU A 42 2.30 -8.82 10.12
CA LEU A 42 1.76 -7.93 11.14
C LEU A 42 1.79 -6.48 10.63
N ARG A 43 0.70 -5.76 10.89
CA ARG A 43 0.55 -4.33 10.54
C ARG A 43 -0.08 -3.58 11.70
N THR A 44 0.21 -2.29 11.76
CA THR A 44 -0.44 -1.37 12.70
C THR A 44 -1.73 -0.85 12.08
N GLY A 45 -2.84 -0.99 12.81
CA GLY A 45 -4.17 -0.57 12.40
C GLY A 45 -4.69 0.62 13.21
N LEU A 46 -6.01 0.78 13.20
CA LEU A 46 -6.72 1.85 13.92
C LEU A 46 -6.33 1.88 15.40
N ALA A 47 -6.03 3.09 15.90
CA ALA A 47 -5.59 3.35 17.27
C ALA A 47 -4.37 2.50 17.70
N GLY A 48 -3.45 2.22 16.76
CA GLY A 48 -2.25 1.45 17.04
C GLY A 48 -2.49 -0.07 17.21
N ARG A 49 -3.71 -0.57 17.07
CA ARG A 49 -4.03 -1.99 17.27
C ARG A 49 -3.40 -2.84 16.16
N PRO A 50 -2.62 -3.87 16.51
CA PRO A 50 -2.01 -4.73 15.50
C PRO A 50 -3.06 -5.64 14.84
N PHE A 51 -2.91 -5.88 13.53
CA PHE A 51 -3.69 -6.86 12.80
C PHE A 51 -2.82 -7.60 11.79
N ARG A 52 -3.32 -8.72 11.23
CA ARG A 52 -2.60 -9.49 10.21
C ARG A 52 -3.21 -9.26 8.84
N ILE A 53 -2.43 -8.61 7.96
CA ILE A 53 -2.86 -8.31 6.59
C ILE A 53 -2.98 -9.61 5.78
N TYR A 54 -4.02 -9.74 4.97
CA TYR A 54 -4.15 -10.80 3.97
C TYR A 54 -3.53 -10.35 2.65
N LYS A 55 -2.52 -11.09 2.17
CA LYS A 55 -2.00 -10.96 0.80
C LYS A 55 -1.73 -12.35 0.24
N PHE A 56 -1.78 -12.52 -1.07
CA PHE A 56 -1.14 -13.69 -1.65
C PHE A 56 0.35 -13.65 -1.41
N ARG A 57 0.94 -14.79 -1.12
CA ARG A 57 2.39 -14.90 -0.94
C ARG A 57 3.10 -14.72 -2.29
N THR A 58 3.98 -13.75 -2.36
CA THR A 58 4.76 -13.41 -3.56
C THR A 58 6.25 -13.66 -3.39
N MET A 59 6.67 -14.16 -2.24
CA MET A 59 8.06 -14.44 -1.92
C MET A 59 8.22 -15.90 -1.45
N VAL A 60 9.44 -16.40 -1.52
CA VAL A 60 9.79 -17.72 -0.99
C VAL A 60 9.40 -17.84 0.48
N VAL A 61 9.21 -19.09 0.95
CA VAL A 61 8.94 -19.35 2.37
C VAL A 61 10.08 -18.78 3.23
N ASP A 62 9.73 -18.20 4.38
CA ASP A 62 10.69 -17.59 5.32
C ASP A 62 11.53 -16.43 4.75
N ALA A 63 11.01 -15.73 3.74
CA ALA A 63 11.69 -14.57 3.14
C ALA A 63 12.07 -13.48 4.16
N GLU A 64 11.27 -13.30 5.21
CA GLU A 64 11.53 -12.33 6.30
C GLU A 64 12.82 -12.64 7.09
N LYS A 65 13.22 -13.91 7.16
CA LYS A 65 14.49 -14.32 7.80
C LYS A 65 15.71 -14.02 6.94
N LYS A 66 15.49 -13.74 5.65
CA LYS A 66 16.55 -13.55 4.64
C LYS A 66 16.79 -12.08 4.29
N GLY A 67 16.00 -11.15 4.83
CA GLY A 67 16.17 -9.72 4.55
C GLY A 67 15.11 -8.85 5.22
N GLY A 68 15.27 -7.51 5.09
CA GLY A 68 14.41 -6.50 5.68
C GLY A 68 12.99 -6.44 5.10
N PRO A 69 12.13 -5.58 5.67
CA PRO A 69 10.74 -5.41 5.25
C PRO A 69 10.62 -4.66 3.90
N SER A 70 11.57 -3.81 3.56
CA SER A 70 11.60 -3.11 2.27
C SER A 70 12.05 -4.07 1.17
N THR A 71 11.28 -4.14 0.09
CA THR A 71 11.49 -5.12 -0.98
C THR A 71 11.68 -4.41 -2.31
N ALA A 72 12.88 -4.49 -2.87
CA ALA A 72 13.17 -4.02 -4.23
C ALA A 72 12.44 -4.86 -5.28
N GLY A 73 12.21 -4.30 -6.47
CA GLY A 73 11.53 -4.99 -7.56
C GLY A 73 12.31 -6.18 -8.13
N ASP A 74 13.63 -6.15 -8.01
CA ASP A 74 14.59 -7.19 -8.42
C ASP A 74 15.00 -8.15 -7.30
N ASP A 75 14.35 -8.07 -6.13
CA ASP A 75 14.65 -8.91 -4.97
C ASP A 75 14.58 -10.41 -5.33
N PRO A 76 15.67 -11.18 -5.12
CA PRO A 76 15.73 -12.60 -5.49
C PRO A 76 14.75 -13.48 -4.69
N ARG A 77 14.21 -12.98 -3.58
CA ARG A 77 13.22 -13.70 -2.79
C ARG A 77 11.83 -13.73 -3.46
N ILE A 78 11.60 -12.89 -4.49
CA ILE A 78 10.31 -12.84 -5.19
C ILE A 78 10.19 -14.04 -6.14
N THR A 79 9.10 -14.81 -5.99
CA THR A 79 8.82 -15.98 -6.84
C THR A 79 8.42 -15.56 -8.25
N ARG A 80 8.39 -16.49 -9.22
CA ARG A 80 7.96 -16.17 -10.61
C ARG A 80 6.51 -15.72 -10.67
N ILE A 81 5.61 -16.45 -10.00
CA ILE A 81 4.20 -16.06 -9.85
C ILE A 81 4.09 -14.77 -9.05
N GLY A 82 4.89 -14.62 -8.00
CA GLY A 82 4.95 -13.43 -7.19
C GLY A 82 5.24 -12.15 -7.97
N ARG A 83 6.17 -12.20 -8.95
CA ARG A 83 6.44 -11.05 -9.86
C ARG A 83 5.21 -10.66 -10.67
N PHE A 84 4.52 -11.64 -11.22
CA PHE A 84 3.28 -11.41 -11.95
C PHE A 84 2.21 -10.77 -11.05
N LEU A 85 1.98 -11.34 -9.88
CA LEU A 85 0.97 -10.84 -8.94
C LEU A 85 1.24 -9.40 -8.49
N ARG A 86 2.50 -9.08 -8.17
CA ARG A 86 2.92 -7.71 -7.79
C ARG A 86 2.73 -6.72 -8.91
N ARG A 87 3.09 -7.11 -10.14
CA ARG A 87 2.96 -6.24 -11.33
C ARG A 87 1.51 -5.78 -11.54
N TYR A 88 0.54 -6.68 -11.33
CA TYR A 88 -0.90 -6.40 -11.52
C TYR A 88 -1.64 -6.11 -10.21
N LYS A 89 -0.93 -5.99 -9.08
CA LYS A 89 -1.50 -5.76 -7.74
C LYS A 89 -2.53 -6.82 -7.30
N LEU A 90 -2.49 -7.99 -7.90
CA LEU A 90 -3.41 -9.10 -7.58
C LEU A 90 -3.11 -9.71 -6.21
N ASP A 91 -1.86 -9.59 -5.74
CA ASP A 91 -1.46 -10.04 -4.41
C ASP A 91 -2.20 -9.34 -3.28
N GLU A 92 -2.74 -8.17 -3.52
CA GLU A 92 -3.42 -7.35 -2.52
C GLU A 92 -4.94 -7.57 -2.46
N LEU A 93 -5.55 -8.26 -3.45
CA LEU A 93 -7.00 -8.52 -3.46
C LEU A 93 -7.52 -9.20 -2.18
N PRO A 94 -6.78 -10.14 -1.53
CA PRO A 94 -7.24 -10.73 -0.27
C PRO A 94 -7.40 -9.74 0.88
N GLN A 95 -6.86 -8.50 0.81
CA GLN A 95 -7.08 -7.47 1.82
C GLN A 95 -8.57 -7.06 1.93
N LEU A 96 -9.38 -7.32 0.92
CA LEU A 96 -10.84 -7.18 1.01
C LEU A 96 -11.43 -7.98 2.18
N LEU A 97 -10.81 -9.11 2.58
CA LEU A 97 -11.18 -9.85 3.80
C LEU A 97 -10.91 -9.04 5.07
N ASN A 98 -9.78 -8.29 5.14
CA ASN A 98 -9.51 -7.37 6.26
C ASN A 98 -10.53 -6.23 6.30
N VAL A 99 -10.99 -5.77 5.12
CA VAL A 99 -12.08 -4.77 5.06
C VAL A 99 -13.36 -5.35 5.64
N LEU A 100 -13.78 -6.55 5.24
CA LEU A 100 -14.97 -7.20 5.79
C LEU A 100 -14.86 -7.45 7.30
N ALA A 101 -13.68 -7.84 7.78
CA ALA A 101 -13.40 -8.03 9.21
C ALA A 101 -13.39 -6.71 10.01
N GLY A 102 -13.33 -5.55 9.36
CA GLY A 102 -13.31 -4.23 10.02
C GLY A 102 -11.93 -3.76 10.44
N GLU A 103 -10.89 -4.50 10.08
CA GLU A 103 -9.50 -4.13 10.34
C GLU A 103 -9.00 -3.05 9.36
N MET A 104 -9.56 -3.03 8.14
CA MET A 104 -9.24 -2.08 7.07
C MET A 104 -10.49 -1.41 6.49
N SER A 105 -10.26 -0.41 5.64
CA SER A 105 -11.18 0.28 4.75
C SER A 105 -10.71 0.11 3.30
N LEU A 106 -11.54 0.36 2.31
CA LEU A 106 -11.09 0.45 0.91
C LEU A 106 -10.10 1.60 0.74
N VAL A 107 -10.42 2.77 1.31
CA VAL A 107 -9.59 3.97 1.24
C VAL A 107 -9.17 4.41 2.65
N GLY A 108 -7.88 4.64 2.81
CA GLY A 108 -7.24 5.06 4.06
C GLY A 108 -5.73 4.94 3.98
N PRO A 109 -4.98 5.47 4.93
CA PRO A 109 -3.53 5.37 4.97
C PRO A 109 -3.08 3.91 4.88
N ARG A 110 -2.11 3.62 4.00
CA ARG A 110 -1.59 2.25 3.85
C ARG A 110 -0.94 1.78 5.14
N PRO A 111 -1.30 0.57 5.67
CA PRO A 111 -0.82 0.12 6.97
C PRO A 111 0.68 -0.22 6.94
N GLU A 112 1.42 0.34 7.88
CA GLU A 112 2.84 0.10 8.08
C GLU A 112 3.11 -1.06 9.05
N VAL A 113 4.33 -1.59 8.98
CA VAL A 113 4.83 -2.55 9.98
C VAL A 113 5.03 -1.84 11.33
N PRO A 114 4.85 -2.52 12.49
CA PRO A 114 5.00 -1.90 13.81
C PRO A 114 6.36 -1.20 14.00
N ARG A 115 7.42 -1.73 13.41
CA ARG A 115 8.76 -1.13 13.45
C ARG A 115 8.78 0.30 12.88
N TYR A 116 8.03 0.59 11.82
CA TYR A 116 7.99 1.92 11.21
C TYR A 116 7.01 2.85 11.91
N THR A 117 5.90 2.33 12.43
CA THR A 117 4.98 3.16 13.22
C THR A 117 5.55 3.54 14.59
N ALA A 118 6.51 2.78 15.12
CA ALA A 118 7.27 3.16 16.32
C ALA A 118 8.19 4.39 16.11
N LEU A 119 8.40 4.80 14.85
CA LEU A 119 9.17 5.99 14.48
C LEU A 119 8.27 7.20 14.17
N TYR A 120 6.97 7.10 14.41
CA TYR A 120 6.05 8.21 14.16
C TYR A 120 6.28 9.33 15.16
N THR A 121 6.23 10.56 14.67
CA THR A 121 6.15 11.77 15.49
C THR A 121 4.71 11.95 16.00
N ASP A 122 4.49 12.84 16.96
CA ASP A 122 3.17 13.16 17.49
C ASP A 122 2.18 13.59 16.38
N GLU A 123 2.66 14.30 15.35
CA GLU A 123 1.85 14.65 14.18
C GLU A 123 1.51 13.43 13.32
N GLU A 124 2.47 12.54 13.10
CA GLU A 124 2.30 11.32 12.29
C GLU A 124 1.38 10.29 12.97
N GLU A 125 1.26 10.30 14.30
CA GLU A 125 0.32 9.46 15.03
C GLU A 125 -1.15 9.71 14.64
N ALA A 126 -1.47 10.89 14.12
CA ALA A 126 -2.79 11.18 13.56
C ALA A 126 -3.19 10.22 12.43
N ILE A 127 -2.22 9.60 11.75
CA ILE A 127 -2.45 8.57 10.73
C ILE A 127 -3.16 7.36 11.34
N LEU A 128 -2.85 7.02 12.59
CA LEU A 128 -3.44 5.88 13.30
C LEU A 128 -4.86 6.17 13.82
N CYS A 129 -5.33 7.41 13.76
CA CYS A 129 -6.71 7.78 14.15
C CYS A 129 -7.78 7.36 13.12
N VAL A 130 -7.38 6.81 11.97
CA VAL A 130 -8.28 6.30 10.94
C VAL A 130 -7.96 4.85 10.60
N ARG A 131 -8.96 4.10 10.07
CA ARG A 131 -8.68 2.75 9.58
C ARG A 131 -7.71 2.80 8.41
N PRO A 132 -6.71 1.91 8.41
CA PRO A 132 -5.84 1.78 7.25
C PRO A 132 -6.63 1.34 6.03
N GLY A 133 -6.17 1.75 4.84
CA GLY A 133 -6.81 1.45 3.56
C GLY A 133 -6.02 0.49 2.68
N ILE A 134 -6.71 -0.05 1.68
CA ILE A 134 -6.07 -0.76 0.56
C ILE A 134 -5.35 0.25 -0.32
N THR A 135 -5.94 1.43 -0.52
CA THR A 135 -5.39 2.53 -1.31
C THR A 135 -5.52 3.88 -0.61
N ASP A 136 -4.67 4.82 -0.99
CA ASP A 136 -4.65 6.21 -0.55
C ASP A 136 -3.88 7.08 -1.58
N TRP A 137 -3.68 8.37 -1.30
CA TRP A 137 -2.86 9.25 -2.14
C TRP A 137 -1.42 8.76 -2.31
N ALA A 138 -0.84 8.21 -1.24
CA ALA A 138 0.52 7.69 -1.25
C ALA A 138 0.66 6.45 -2.14
N SER A 139 -0.35 5.58 -2.14
CA SER A 139 -0.40 4.37 -2.99
C SER A 139 -0.50 4.71 -4.47
N ILE A 140 -1.19 5.81 -4.85
CA ILE A 140 -1.27 6.29 -6.23
C ILE A 140 0.05 6.93 -6.64
N TRP A 141 0.61 7.79 -5.78
CA TRP A 141 1.89 8.46 -6.00
C TRP A 141 3.01 7.44 -6.20
N ASN A 142 3.13 6.48 -5.30
CA ASN A 142 4.17 5.45 -5.29
C ASN A 142 3.59 4.08 -5.65
N ALA A 143 2.98 3.99 -6.82
CA ALA A 143 2.36 2.74 -7.28
C ALA A 143 3.38 1.61 -7.50
N ASP A 144 4.65 1.94 -7.75
CA ASP A 144 5.74 0.96 -7.94
C ASP A 144 6.93 1.27 -7.03
N GLU A 145 6.71 1.08 -5.72
CA GLU A 145 7.76 1.22 -4.69
C GLU A 145 8.95 0.29 -4.98
N GLY A 146 8.69 -0.91 -5.50
CA GLY A 146 9.74 -1.86 -5.85
C GLY A 146 10.68 -1.34 -6.94
N ALA A 147 10.17 -0.64 -7.95
CA ALA A 147 11.00 -0.05 -8.98
C ALA A 147 11.89 1.08 -8.45
N LEU A 148 11.39 1.88 -7.50
CA LEU A 148 12.20 2.94 -6.87
C LEU A 148 13.32 2.38 -5.96
N LEU A 149 13.15 1.17 -5.46
CA LEU A 149 14.14 0.50 -4.62
C LEU A 149 15.07 -0.43 -5.41
N ALA A 150 14.78 -0.69 -6.70
CA ALA A 150 15.58 -1.56 -7.54
C ALA A 150 17.00 -1.02 -7.73
N GLY A 151 18.01 -1.91 -7.61
CA GLY A 151 19.42 -1.54 -7.74
C GLY A 151 20.00 -0.75 -6.56
N ALA A 152 19.24 -0.55 -5.48
CA ALA A 152 19.77 0.11 -4.29
C ALA A 152 20.62 -0.86 -3.45
N ASP A 153 21.82 -0.42 -3.03
CA ASP A 153 22.68 -1.18 -2.10
C ASP A 153 22.00 -1.42 -0.74
N ASP A 154 21.23 -0.43 -0.27
CA ASP A 154 20.43 -0.50 0.96
C ASP A 154 18.99 0.01 0.68
N PRO A 155 18.07 -0.89 0.28
CA PRO A 155 16.68 -0.54 0.01
C PRO A 155 15.95 0.04 1.23
N GLU A 156 16.32 -0.36 2.46
CA GLU A 156 15.69 0.14 3.67
C GLU A 156 16.08 1.58 3.93
N ARG A 157 17.34 1.95 3.76
CA ARG A 157 17.80 3.34 3.88
C ARG A 157 17.12 4.24 2.85
N VAL A 158 17.06 3.80 1.58
CA VAL A 158 16.38 4.55 0.52
C VAL A 158 14.90 4.74 0.84
N TYR A 159 14.23 3.71 1.35
CA TYR A 159 12.84 3.82 1.78
C TYR A 159 12.68 4.88 2.88
N LEU A 160 13.47 4.80 3.95
CA LEU A 160 13.36 5.71 5.10
C LEU A 160 13.67 7.16 4.75
N GLU A 161 14.71 7.39 3.93
CA GLU A 161 15.20 8.74 3.61
C GLU A 161 14.40 9.41 2.47
N LYS A 162 14.00 8.65 1.43
CA LYS A 162 13.42 9.23 0.20
C LYS A 162 11.92 8.98 0.03
N ILE A 163 11.43 7.81 0.44
CA ILE A 163 10.04 7.41 0.16
C ILE A 163 9.14 7.74 1.36
N ARG A 164 9.55 7.33 2.56
CA ARG A 164 8.74 7.44 3.78
C ARG A 164 8.29 8.89 4.07
N PRO A 165 9.12 9.93 3.98
CA PRO A 165 8.69 11.28 4.31
C PRO A 165 7.52 11.75 3.44
N ARG A 166 7.62 11.58 2.12
CA ARG A 166 6.54 11.97 1.19
C ARG A 166 5.29 11.11 1.36
N LYS A 167 5.45 9.82 1.58
CA LYS A 167 4.36 8.90 1.88
C LYS A 167 3.55 9.37 3.09
N LEU A 168 4.22 9.70 4.19
CA LEU A 168 3.57 10.16 5.41
C LEU A 168 2.88 11.52 5.23
N GLN A 169 3.47 12.46 4.48
CA GLN A 169 2.81 13.72 4.12
C GLN A 169 1.48 13.48 3.38
N LEU A 170 1.47 12.57 2.39
CA LEU A 170 0.27 12.22 1.64
C LEU A 170 -0.78 11.50 2.49
N GLN A 171 -0.34 10.68 3.44
CA GLN A 171 -1.22 10.02 4.41
C GLN A 171 -1.83 11.02 5.38
N LEU A 172 -1.06 11.98 5.90
CA LEU A 172 -1.57 13.07 6.72
C LEU A 172 -2.53 13.97 5.95
N LYS A 173 -2.24 14.27 4.67
CA LYS A 173 -3.16 14.97 3.78
C LYS A 173 -4.51 14.25 3.72
N TYR A 174 -4.50 12.94 3.49
CA TYR A 174 -5.75 12.16 3.50
C TYR A 174 -6.48 12.26 4.83
N VAL A 175 -5.79 12.16 5.97
CA VAL A 175 -6.42 12.26 7.31
C VAL A 175 -7.12 13.60 7.50
N ARG A 176 -6.54 14.70 6.99
CA ARG A 176 -7.10 16.06 7.08
C ARG A 176 -8.29 16.27 6.15
N GLU A 177 -8.19 15.77 4.91
CA GLU A 177 -9.16 16.04 3.84
C GLU A 177 -10.24 14.95 3.69
N ARG A 178 -10.18 13.88 4.48
CA ARG A 178 -11.04 12.69 4.33
C ARG A 178 -12.54 13.07 4.26
N SER A 179 -13.15 12.61 3.21
CA SER A 179 -14.59 12.69 2.98
C SER A 179 -15.01 11.56 2.04
N PHE A 180 -16.32 11.30 1.96
CA PHE A 180 -16.82 10.29 1.02
C PHE A 180 -16.45 10.61 -0.44
N TRP A 181 -16.45 11.87 -0.83
CA TRP A 181 -16.06 12.29 -2.19
C TRP A 181 -14.56 12.14 -2.46
N VAL A 182 -13.72 12.41 -1.46
CA VAL A 182 -12.28 12.14 -1.53
C VAL A 182 -12.03 10.64 -1.69
N ASP A 183 -12.75 9.80 -0.95
CA ASP A 183 -12.63 8.34 -1.10
C ASP A 183 -13.00 7.88 -2.51
N LEU A 184 -14.12 8.35 -3.07
CA LEU A 184 -14.51 8.03 -4.45
C LEU A 184 -13.47 8.49 -5.46
N ARG A 185 -12.92 9.68 -5.29
CA ARG A 185 -11.84 10.20 -6.15
C ARG A 185 -10.59 9.32 -6.09
N ILE A 186 -10.17 8.89 -4.89
CA ILE A 186 -9.02 8.01 -4.71
C ILE A 186 -9.29 6.65 -5.37
N LEU A 187 -10.47 6.05 -5.19
CA LEU A 187 -10.82 4.79 -5.84
C LEU A 187 -10.78 4.90 -7.35
N PHE A 188 -11.36 5.96 -7.92
CA PHE A 188 -11.32 6.21 -9.36
C PHE A 188 -9.90 6.35 -9.89
N LEU A 189 -9.05 7.16 -9.23
CA LEU A 189 -7.66 7.36 -9.63
C LEU A 189 -6.81 6.11 -9.42
N THR A 190 -7.09 5.30 -8.41
CA THR A 190 -6.44 3.99 -8.21
C THR A 190 -6.74 3.06 -9.37
N LEU A 191 -8.01 2.96 -9.77
CA LEU A 191 -8.41 2.15 -10.93
C LEU A 191 -7.74 2.66 -12.21
N LEU A 192 -7.71 3.98 -12.40
CA LEU A 192 -7.04 4.61 -13.54
C LEU A 192 -5.53 4.33 -13.54
N ALA A 193 -4.86 4.38 -12.37
CA ALA A 193 -3.45 4.08 -12.24
C ALA A 193 -3.09 2.63 -12.56
N VAL A 194 -4.01 1.69 -12.32
CA VAL A 194 -3.83 0.28 -12.68
C VAL A 194 -4.07 0.05 -14.18
N ILE A 195 -5.11 0.66 -14.76
CA ILE A 195 -5.48 0.42 -16.17
C ILE A 195 -4.66 1.27 -17.13
N ARG A 196 -4.41 2.53 -16.78
CA ARG A 196 -3.71 3.54 -17.61
C ARG A 196 -2.69 4.32 -16.77
N PRO A 197 -1.56 3.70 -16.38
CA PRO A 197 -0.56 4.33 -15.51
C PRO A 197 0.06 5.61 -16.10
N GLU A 198 -0.01 5.78 -17.43
CA GLU A 198 0.49 6.95 -18.18
C GLU A 198 -0.54 8.09 -18.31
N SER A 199 -1.73 7.98 -17.68
CA SER A 199 -2.73 9.04 -17.79
C SER A 199 -2.26 10.32 -17.10
N GLN A 200 -2.57 11.49 -17.71
CA GLN A 200 -2.19 12.79 -17.19
C GLN A 200 -2.59 12.99 -15.73
N ALA A 201 -3.80 12.60 -15.35
CA ALA A 201 -4.29 12.71 -13.97
C ALA A 201 -3.45 11.90 -12.96
N VAL A 202 -2.87 10.77 -13.37
CA VAL A 202 -1.97 9.96 -12.52
C VAL A 202 -0.57 10.57 -12.50
N GLN A 203 -0.09 11.07 -13.64
CA GLN A 203 1.23 11.70 -13.74
C GLN A 203 1.32 13.00 -12.95
N GLU A 204 0.27 13.84 -12.95
CA GLU A 204 0.19 15.05 -12.12
C GLU A 204 0.34 14.74 -10.63
N LEU A 205 -0.30 13.66 -10.15
CA LEU A 205 -0.15 13.22 -8.75
C LEU A 205 1.25 12.70 -8.44
N ARG A 206 1.91 12.07 -9.41
CA ARG A 206 3.28 11.57 -9.27
C ARG A 206 4.32 12.70 -9.39
N GLY A 207 4.06 13.67 -10.26
CA GLY A 207 4.96 14.81 -10.54
C GLY A 207 4.86 15.97 -9.56
N GLY A 208 3.72 16.20 -8.96
CA GLY A 208 3.48 17.33 -8.03
C GLY A 208 4.33 17.33 -6.74
N GLY A 209 5.19 16.34 -6.57
CA GLY A 209 6.17 16.30 -5.49
C GLY A 209 7.46 17.08 -5.75
N VAL A 210 7.74 17.42 -7.01
CA VAL A 210 9.01 18.08 -7.40
C VAL A 210 8.92 19.61 -7.26
N GLU A 211 7.71 20.17 -7.35
CA GLU A 211 7.52 21.63 -7.28
C GLU A 211 7.43 22.12 -5.82
N ASP A 212 6.85 21.34 -4.91
CA ASP A 212 6.78 21.71 -3.48
C ASP A 212 8.16 21.69 -2.79
N GLU A 213 9.09 20.87 -3.24
CA GLU A 213 10.46 20.79 -2.68
C GLU A 213 11.30 22.02 -3.06
N LYS A 214 11.10 22.58 -4.28
CA LYS A 214 11.78 23.82 -4.71
C LYS A 214 11.24 25.07 -4.02
N ALA A 215 9.97 25.10 -3.64
CA ALA A 215 9.37 26.21 -2.91
C ALA A 215 9.78 26.22 -1.42
N GLY A 216 10.02 25.05 -0.82
CA GLY A 216 10.47 24.93 0.58
C GLY A 216 11.94 25.32 0.80
N ASP A 217 12.80 25.07 -0.17
CA ASP A 217 14.24 25.41 -0.10
C ASP A 217 14.50 26.91 -0.35
N ALA A 218 13.66 27.58 -1.16
CA ALA A 218 13.78 29.01 -1.40
C ALA A 218 13.50 29.86 -0.15
N HIS A 219 12.76 29.35 0.84
CA HIS A 219 12.47 30.04 2.11
C HIS A 219 13.49 29.78 3.23
N ARG A 220 14.39 28.80 3.08
CA ARG A 220 15.45 28.51 4.06
C ARG A 220 16.77 29.22 3.80
N THR A 221 16.93 29.86 2.64
CA THR A 221 18.18 30.56 2.27
C THR A 221 18.16 32.08 2.44
N THR A 222 17.07 32.64 3.01
CA THR A 222 16.94 34.07 3.29
C THR A 222 16.55 34.35 4.77
N GLY A 223 17.26 33.71 5.70
CA GLY A 223 17.14 34.00 7.13
C GLY A 223 18.47 34.02 7.81
#